data_1da5a6719af37380039af1cf6cbe79dd
#
_entry.id   1da5a6719af37380039af1cf6cbe79dd
#
_cell.length_a   1.000
_cell.length_b   1.000
_cell.length_c   1.000
_cell.angle_alpha   90.00
_cell.angle_beta   90.00
_cell.angle_gamma   90.00
#
_symmetry.space_group_name_H-M   'P 1'
#
loop_
_entity.id
_entity.type
_entity.pdbx_description
1 polymer ?
#
loop_
_entity_poly.entity_id
_entity_poly.type
_entity_poly.pdbx_seq_one_letter_code
_entity_poly.pdbx_strand_id
1 'polypeptide(L)'
;GCADAYDHWYLSDRKNFHSSPAMSKVAEEAFEMANCTLEDMAALDLYSCFPSAVQIACDEMGIPLDDPRGLTVTGGLPYFGGPGNNYVTHSIAEMMNKVRANPGSKGLVTANGNYVTKQSAGIYCTEPTEKPFLPKDPNIYQAEIDADKGPSVTEVATGDATIETYTIMHDRKGPSFGILFGRLSDGSRFIANTPDDLDL
;
A
#
# COMPACT_ATOMS: atom_id res chain seq x y z
N GLY A 1 -5.89 18.00 -1.55
CA GLY A 1 -4.54 17.53 -1.82
C GLY A 1 -4.58 16.16 -2.47
N CYS A 2 -3.56 15.82 -3.26
CA CYS A 2 -3.42 14.48 -3.82
C CYS A 2 -1.96 14.22 -4.20
N ALA A 3 -1.59 12.93 -4.19
CA ALA A 3 -0.28 12.47 -4.66
C ALA A 3 -0.37 11.02 -5.15
N ASP A 4 0.59 10.62 -5.96
CA ASP A 4 0.77 9.23 -6.39
C ASP A 4 2.26 8.87 -6.46
N ALA A 5 2.60 7.62 -6.14
CA ALA A 5 3.95 7.09 -6.15
C ALA A 5 3.94 5.57 -6.34
N TYR A 6 5.13 5.00 -6.52
CA TYR A 6 5.32 3.56 -6.70
C TYR A 6 6.37 3.05 -5.73
N ASP A 7 6.12 1.89 -5.12
CA ASP A 7 7.16 1.05 -4.55
C ASP A 7 7.90 0.29 -5.67
N HIS A 8 9.05 -0.29 -5.36
CA HIS A 8 9.75 -1.15 -6.31
C HIS A 8 8.79 -2.19 -6.89
N TRP A 9 8.82 -2.33 -8.23
CA TRP A 9 7.81 -3.10 -8.95
C TRP A 9 7.78 -4.56 -8.55
N TYR A 10 8.95 -5.17 -8.41
CA TYR A 10 9.07 -6.55 -7.97
C TYR A 10 9.28 -6.64 -6.47
N LEU A 11 8.60 -7.59 -5.84
CA LEU A 11 8.76 -7.85 -4.40
C LEU A 11 10.21 -8.20 -4.05
N SER A 12 10.92 -8.88 -4.95
CA SER A 12 12.34 -9.23 -4.79
C SER A 12 13.25 -8.02 -4.58
N ASP A 13 12.87 -6.86 -5.11
CA ASP A 13 13.69 -5.64 -5.10
C ASP A 13 13.41 -4.77 -3.87
N ARG A 14 12.42 -5.13 -3.04
CA ARG A 14 12.05 -4.39 -1.84
C ARG A 14 12.93 -4.77 -0.66
N LYS A 15 13.18 -3.82 0.24
CA LYS A 15 13.92 -4.09 1.49
C LYS A 15 13.26 -5.16 2.34
N ASN A 16 11.95 -5.08 2.45
CA ASN A 16 11.11 -5.99 3.24
C ASN A 16 9.74 -6.17 2.58
N PHE A 17 8.87 -6.97 3.20
CA PHE A 17 7.55 -7.32 2.66
C PHE A 17 6.39 -6.75 3.49
N HIS A 18 6.68 -5.91 4.48
CA HIS A 18 5.70 -5.38 5.44
C HIS A 18 5.65 -3.85 5.50
N SER A 19 6.37 -3.16 4.61
CA SER A 19 6.33 -1.70 4.50
C SER A 19 6.09 -1.25 3.05
N SER A 20 5.67 -0.01 2.90
CA SER A 20 5.42 0.65 1.62
C SER A 20 5.82 2.12 1.71
N PRO A 21 7.09 2.46 1.46
CA PRO A 21 7.54 3.85 1.42
C PRO A 21 6.68 4.76 0.54
N ALA A 22 6.12 4.22 -0.55
CA ALA A 22 5.21 4.95 -1.39
C ALA A 22 3.90 5.32 -0.69
N MET A 23 3.33 4.47 0.18
CA MET A 23 2.12 4.80 0.96
C MET A 23 2.37 5.97 1.90
N SER A 24 3.48 5.94 2.64
CA SER A 24 3.89 7.03 3.53
C SER A 24 4.05 8.33 2.73
N LYS A 25 4.80 8.27 1.64
CA LYS A 25 5.11 9.45 0.84
C LYS A 25 3.87 10.10 0.21
N VAL A 26 2.94 9.33 -0.37
CA VAL A 26 1.73 9.91 -0.97
C VAL A 26 0.82 10.54 0.08
N ALA A 27 0.79 10.02 1.31
CA ALA A 27 0.06 10.62 2.41
C ALA A 27 0.69 11.97 2.82
N GLU A 28 2.02 12.00 3.03
CA GLU A 28 2.76 13.23 3.35
C GLU A 28 2.51 14.33 2.31
N GLU A 29 2.70 14.03 1.02
CA GLU A 29 2.53 15.00 -0.05
C GLU A 29 1.08 15.47 -0.20
N ALA A 30 0.10 14.58 0.00
CA ALA A 30 -1.31 14.95 -0.02
C ALA A 30 -1.67 15.87 1.16
N PHE A 31 -1.16 15.57 2.36
CA PHE A 31 -1.37 16.41 3.55
C PHE A 31 -0.68 17.77 3.40
N GLU A 32 0.57 17.82 2.92
CA GLU A 32 1.27 19.06 2.68
C GLU A 32 0.52 19.94 1.68
N MET A 33 0.08 19.37 0.55
CA MET A 33 -0.70 20.09 -0.46
C MET A 33 -2.02 20.62 0.09
N ALA A 34 -2.70 19.84 0.95
CA ALA A 34 -3.96 20.24 1.57
C ALA A 34 -3.77 21.17 2.78
N ASN A 35 -2.54 21.42 3.20
CA ASN A 35 -2.18 22.17 4.41
C ASN A 35 -2.94 21.65 5.65
N CYS A 36 -2.87 20.33 5.87
CA CYS A 36 -3.53 19.65 6.98
C CYS A 36 -2.72 18.43 7.42
N THR A 37 -3.19 17.77 8.47
CA THR A 37 -2.57 16.57 9.04
C THR A 37 -3.59 15.43 9.12
N LEU A 38 -3.16 14.26 9.56
CA LEU A 38 -4.03 13.10 9.79
C LEU A 38 -5.11 13.38 10.84
N GLU A 39 -4.80 14.16 11.85
CA GLU A 39 -5.70 14.53 12.93
C GLU A 39 -6.87 15.41 12.45
N ASP A 40 -6.69 16.14 11.34
CA ASP A 40 -7.74 16.95 10.73
C ASP A 40 -8.78 16.12 9.95
N MET A 41 -8.51 14.83 9.74
CA MET A 41 -9.40 13.95 8.99
C MET A 41 -10.57 13.50 9.85
N ALA A 42 -11.79 13.82 9.42
CA ALA A 42 -13.02 13.35 10.04
C ALA A 42 -13.42 11.93 9.58
N ALA A 43 -12.91 11.48 8.46
CA ALA A 43 -13.17 10.14 7.90
C ALA A 43 -11.98 9.62 7.08
N LEU A 44 -11.84 8.31 7.04
CA LEU A 44 -10.79 7.61 6.33
C LEU A 44 -11.41 6.55 5.40
N ASP A 45 -10.80 6.33 4.24
CA ASP A 45 -11.04 5.13 3.42
C ASP A 45 -9.70 4.60 2.93
N LEU A 46 -9.19 3.60 3.64
CA LEU A 46 -7.97 2.89 3.26
C LEU A 46 -8.32 1.77 2.27
N TYR A 47 -7.55 1.68 1.20
CA TYR A 47 -7.79 0.68 0.17
C TYR A 47 -7.57 -0.73 0.72
N SER A 48 -8.60 -1.57 0.70
CA SER A 48 -8.71 -2.82 1.45
C SER A 48 -8.77 -4.06 0.56
N CYS A 49 -7.91 -4.13 -0.48
CA CYS A 49 -7.82 -5.29 -1.35
C CYS A 49 -7.33 -6.56 -0.62
N PHE A 50 -6.47 -6.40 0.39
CA PHE A 50 -6.00 -7.45 1.30
C PHE A 50 -6.01 -6.91 2.74
N PRO A 51 -6.22 -7.75 3.75
CA PRO A 51 -6.08 -7.32 5.14
C PRO A 51 -4.70 -6.70 5.44
N SER A 52 -3.62 -7.31 4.91
CA SER A 52 -2.26 -6.79 5.04
C SER A 52 -2.06 -5.41 4.41
N ALA A 53 -2.76 -5.08 3.32
CA ALA A 53 -2.67 -3.75 2.73
C ALA A 53 -3.20 -2.65 3.67
N VAL A 54 -4.28 -2.96 4.42
CA VAL A 54 -4.81 -2.05 5.44
C VAL A 54 -3.85 -1.90 6.62
N GLN A 55 -3.27 -3.03 7.08
CA GLN A 55 -2.28 -3.02 8.16
C GLN A 55 -1.03 -2.20 7.79
N ILE A 56 -0.48 -2.42 6.59
CA ILE A 56 0.65 -1.64 6.09
C ILE A 56 0.28 -0.15 6.00
N ALA A 57 -0.90 0.19 5.47
CA ALA A 57 -1.34 1.58 5.39
C ALA A 57 -1.47 2.22 6.77
N CYS A 58 -1.97 1.48 7.77
CA CYS A 58 -2.04 1.95 9.15
C CYS A 58 -0.64 2.21 9.73
N ASP A 59 0.30 1.29 9.55
CA ASP A 59 1.68 1.42 10.03
C ASP A 59 2.39 2.61 9.35
N GLU A 60 2.27 2.73 8.02
CA GLU A 60 2.93 3.80 7.25
C GLU A 60 2.39 5.21 7.54
N MET A 61 1.11 5.31 7.91
CA MET A 61 0.45 6.57 8.17
C MET A 61 0.26 6.88 9.67
N GLY A 62 0.69 5.96 10.55
CA GLY A 62 0.52 6.10 12.00
C GLY A 62 -0.94 6.03 12.46
N ILE A 63 -1.78 5.27 11.76
CA ILE A 63 -3.21 5.11 12.06
C ILE A 63 -3.40 3.86 12.93
N PRO A 64 -4.00 3.96 14.12
CA PRO A 64 -4.36 2.78 14.91
C PRO A 64 -5.34 1.86 14.16
N LEU A 65 -5.17 0.53 14.26
CA LEU A 65 -6.10 -0.43 13.64
C LEU A 65 -7.52 -0.33 14.20
N ASP A 66 -7.66 0.16 15.43
CA ASP A 66 -8.92 0.42 16.11
C ASP A 66 -9.30 1.90 16.13
N ASP A 67 -8.83 2.67 15.16
CA ASP A 67 -9.13 4.10 15.04
C ASP A 67 -10.65 4.35 15.12
N PRO A 68 -11.12 5.24 16.01
CA PRO A 68 -12.55 5.45 16.24
C PRO A 68 -13.30 6.02 15.03
N ARG A 69 -12.60 6.59 14.05
CA ARG A 69 -13.17 7.03 12.77
C ARG A 69 -13.59 5.85 11.88
N GLY A 70 -13.04 4.65 12.15
CA GLY A 70 -13.04 3.53 11.24
C GLY A 70 -12.03 3.71 10.11
N LEU A 71 -11.66 2.60 9.46
CA LEU A 71 -10.64 2.60 8.41
C LEU A 71 -11.22 2.69 6.99
N THR A 72 -12.55 2.73 6.87
CA THR A 72 -13.26 2.80 5.59
C THR A 72 -14.63 3.48 5.75
N VAL A 73 -15.08 4.18 4.71
CA VAL A 73 -16.44 4.73 4.63
C VAL A 73 -17.40 3.84 3.84
N THR A 74 -16.86 2.88 3.07
CA THR A 74 -17.63 1.96 2.22
C THR A 74 -17.92 0.61 2.89
N GLY A 75 -17.20 0.26 3.95
CA GLY A 75 -17.12 -1.08 4.51
C GLY A 75 -15.97 -1.91 3.92
N GLY A 76 -15.23 -1.35 2.94
CA GLY A 76 -14.10 -1.99 2.26
C GLY A 76 -14.51 -2.90 1.09
N LEU A 77 -13.52 -3.34 0.32
CA LEU A 77 -13.73 -4.18 -0.86
C LEU A 77 -14.51 -5.49 -0.58
N PRO A 78 -14.32 -6.18 0.57
CA PRO A 78 -15.06 -7.40 0.86
C PRO A 78 -16.57 -7.21 0.93
N TYR A 79 -17.04 -6.02 1.31
CA TYR A 79 -18.47 -5.69 1.45
C TYR A 79 -19.00 -4.93 0.23
N PHE A 80 -18.26 -3.92 -0.22
CA PHE A 80 -18.69 -3.06 -1.32
C PHE A 80 -18.52 -3.73 -2.69
N GLY A 81 -17.57 -4.65 -2.80
CA GLY A 81 -17.14 -5.28 -4.04
C GLY A 81 -15.92 -4.58 -4.65
N GLY A 82 -15.16 -5.35 -5.43
CA GLY A 82 -13.94 -4.87 -6.11
C GLY A 82 -14.16 -4.75 -7.63
N PRO A 83 -14.82 -3.69 -8.12
CA PRO A 83 -15.14 -3.56 -9.55
C PRO A 83 -13.92 -3.14 -10.39
N GLY A 84 -12.86 -3.94 -10.34
CA GLY A 84 -11.60 -3.67 -11.05
C GLY A 84 -10.98 -2.34 -10.64
N ASN A 85 -10.65 -1.50 -11.60
CA ASN A 85 -10.02 -0.20 -11.34
C ASN A 85 -11.00 0.90 -10.87
N ASN A 86 -12.27 0.55 -10.59
CA ASN A 86 -13.31 1.55 -10.31
C ASN A 86 -13.68 1.66 -8.82
N TYR A 87 -13.13 0.83 -7.93
CA TYR A 87 -13.50 0.86 -6.51
C TYR A 87 -13.28 2.24 -5.86
N VAL A 88 -12.16 2.88 -6.14
CA VAL A 88 -11.80 4.16 -5.49
C VAL A 88 -12.78 5.28 -5.86
N THR A 89 -13.40 5.27 -7.04
CA THR A 89 -14.46 6.23 -7.37
C THR A 89 -15.67 6.08 -6.45
N HIS A 90 -15.99 4.88 -5.99
CA HIS A 90 -17.05 4.65 -5.01
C HIS A 90 -16.65 5.16 -3.61
N SER A 91 -15.39 4.92 -3.21
CA SER A 91 -14.84 5.49 -1.96
C SER A 91 -14.90 7.02 -1.98
N ILE A 92 -14.52 7.64 -3.10
CA ILE A 92 -14.59 9.09 -3.27
C ILE A 92 -16.06 9.58 -3.20
N ALA A 93 -16.98 8.89 -3.88
CA ALA A 93 -18.39 9.25 -3.86
C ALA A 93 -18.97 9.21 -2.43
N GLU A 94 -18.68 8.15 -1.67
CA GLU A 94 -19.12 8.03 -0.29
C GLU A 94 -18.42 9.04 0.64
N MET A 95 -17.13 9.27 0.44
CA MET A 95 -16.40 10.31 1.16
C MET A 95 -17.02 11.69 0.91
N MET A 96 -17.41 12.00 -0.34
CA MET A 96 -18.09 13.26 -0.65
C MET A 96 -19.46 13.37 0.04
N ASN A 97 -20.20 12.27 0.22
CA ASN A 97 -21.41 12.27 1.02
C ASN A 97 -21.11 12.62 2.49
N LYS A 98 -20.05 12.03 3.06
CA LYS A 98 -19.63 12.29 4.45
C LYS A 98 -19.25 13.76 4.67
N VAL A 99 -18.37 14.32 3.83
CA VAL A 99 -17.91 15.70 4.00
C VAL A 99 -19.03 16.73 3.68
N ARG A 100 -19.95 16.43 2.76
CA ARG A 100 -21.12 17.28 2.50
C ARG A 100 -22.14 17.27 3.65
N ALA A 101 -22.27 16.12 4.33
CA ALA A 101 -23.12 16.04 5.53
C ALA A 101 -22.51 16.79 6.72
N ASN A 102 -21.20 17.04 6.71
CA ASN A 102 -20.48 17.79 7.73
C ASN A 102 -19.55 18.82 7.08
N PRO A 103 -20.08 19.96 6.59
CA PRO A 103 -19.29 20.97 5.88
C PRO A 103 -18.12 21.47 6.71
N GLY A 104 -16.97 21.70 6.03
CA GLY A 104 -15.69 22.06 6.68
C GLY A 104 -14.85 20.84 7.12
N SER A 105 -15.44 19.65 7.17
CA SER A 105 -14.67 18.43 7.46
C SER A 105 -13.82 18.00 6.26
N LYS A 106 -12.76 17.23 6.56
CA LYS A 106 -11.87 16.64 5.56
C LYS A 106 -11.89 15.13 5.67
N GLY A 107 -11.66 14.45 4.57
CA GLY A 107 -11.55 12.99 4.52
C GLY A 107 -10.44 12.55 3.60
N LEU A 108 -9.75 11.45 4.01
CA LEU A 108 -8.67 10.82 3.26
C LEU A 108 -9.21 9.59 2.54
N VAL A 109 -8.91 9.48 1.25
CA VAL A 109 -9.11 8.26 0.45
C VAL A 109 -7.79 7.82 -0.11
N THR A 110 -7.44 6.54 0.04
CA THR A 110 -6.26 5.94 -0.55
C THR A 110 -6.60 4.99 -1.70
N ALA A 111 -5.67 4.80 -2.59
CA ALA A 111 -5.74 3.83 -3.67
C ALA A 111 -4.48 2.97 -3.69
N ASN A 112 -4.65 1.69 -4.02
CA ASN A 112 -3.55 0.74 -4.14
C ASN A 112 -3.76 -0.10 -5.40
N GLY A 113 -2.69 -0.40 -6.09
CA GLY A 113 -2.71 -1.29 -7.24
C GLY A 113 -1.53 -2.24 -7.25
N ASN A 114 -1.72 -3.39 -7.92
CA ASN A 114 -0.75 -4.47 -7.92
C ASN A 114 -0.53 -5.07 -6.52
N TYR A 115 0.65 -5.58 -6.24
CA TYR A 115 1.04 -6.15 -4.95
C TYR A 115 1.58 -5.07 -4.02
N VAL A 116 0.71 -4.14 -3.56
CA VAL A 116 1.10 -2.96 -2.77
C VAL A 116 2.20 -2.16 -3.50
N THR A 117 2.02 -1.92 -4.80
CA THR A 117 3.05 -1.30 -5.64
C THR A 117 2.71 0.12 -6.02
N LYS A 118 1.50 0.35 -6.55
CA LYS A 118 1.05 1.68 -6.96
C LYS A 118 0.21 2.28 -5.85
N GLN A 119 0.59 3.46 -5.39
CA GLN A 119 -0.09 4.14 -4.29
C GLN A 119 -0.59 5.50 -4.74
N SER A 120 -1.76 5.89 -4.24
CA SER A 120 -2.28 7.24 -4.39
C SER A 120 -3.07 7.63 -3.15
N ALA A 121 -3.04 8.90 -2.81
CA ALA A 121 -3.82 9.47 -1.74
C ALA A 121 -4.55 10.73 -2.21
N GLY A 122 -5.78 10.92 -1.75
CA GLY A 122 -6.57 12.11 -2.03
C GLY A 122 -7.28 12.61 -0.78
N ILE A 123 -7.22 13.94 -0.54
CA ILE A 123 -7.92 14.60 0.55
C ILE A 123 -9.07 15.41 -0.03
N TYR A 124 -10.26 15.15 0.47
CA TYR A 124 -11.53 15.71 0.01
C TYR A 124 -12.16 16.57 1.10
N CYS A 125 -12.74 17.69 0.71
CA CYS A 125 -13.48 18.60 1.59
C CYS A 125 -14.53 19.38 0.79
N THR A 126 -15.38 20.13 1.48
CA THR A 126 -16.40 21.00 0.85
C THR A 126 -15.94 22.44 0.68
N GLU A 127 -14.83 22.81 1.31
CA GLU A 127 -14.29 24.16 1.25
C GLU A 127 -13.12 24.23 0.27
N PRO A 128 -12.98 25.35 -0.48
CA PRO A 128 -11.82 25.53 -1.33
C PRO A 128 -10.54 25.66 -0.48
N THR A 129 -9.42 25.21 -1.02
CA THR A 129 -8.12 25.39 -0.36
C THR A 129 -7.75 26.88 -0.34
N GLU A 130 -7.14 27.32 0.77
CA GLU A 130 -6.62 28.69 0.90
C GLU A 130 -5.44 28.95 -0.07
N LYS A 131 -4.67 27.93 -0.35
CA LYS A 131 -3.53 27.98 -1.29
C LYS A 131 -3.95 27.44 -2.66
N PRO A 132 -3.36 27.97 -3.74
CA PRO A 132 -3.56 27.40 -5.08
C PRO A 132 -3.20 25.91 -5.10
N PHE A 133 -3.90 25.13 -5.92
CA PHE A 133 -3.53 23.75 -6.20
C PHE A 133 -2.21 23.72 -7.00
N LEU A 134 -1.13 23.40 -6.32
CA LEU A 134 0.22 23.33 -6.87
C LEU A 134 0.82 21.96 -6.52
N PRO A 135 0.56 20.93 -7.33
CA PRO A 135 1.16 19.63 -7.10
C PRO A 135 2.68 19.71 -7.31
N LYS A 136 3.43 19.07 -6.43
CA LYS A 136 4.86 18.83 -6.68
C LYS A 136 4.99 17.87 -7.89
N ASP A 137 6.12 17.98 -8.58
CA ASP A 137 6.49 16.99 -9.60
C ASP A 137 6.67 15.62 -8.90
N PRO A 138 5.86 14.60 -9.22
CA PRO A 138 5.99 13.28 -8.61
C PRO A 138 7.39 12.66 -8.75
N ASN A 139 8.13 13.00 -9.80
CA ASN A 139 9.48 12.49 -9.99
C ASN A 139 10.45 12.89 -8.88
N ILE A 140 10.19 13.98 -8.16
CA ILE A 140 11.07 14.46 -7.07
C ILE A 140 11.04 13.46 -5.92
N TYR A 141 9.85 13.15 -5.39
CA TYR A 141 9.72 12.22 -4.26
C TYR A 141 9.79 10.74 -4.70
N GLN A 142 9.47 10.43 -5.95
CA GLN A 142 9.69 9.09 -6.50
C GLN A 142 11.18 8.73 -6.53
N ALA A 143 12.06 9.68 -6.84
CA ALA A 143 13.51 9.45 -6.83
C ALA A 143 14.03 9.06 -5.43
N GLU A 144 13.42 9.55 -4.36
CA GLU A 144 13.77 9.15 -2.99
C GLU A 144 13.39 7.68 -2.73
N ILE A 145 12.21 7.25 -3.20
CA ILE A 145 11.75 5.86 -3.07
C ILE A 145 12.64 4.93 -3.90
N ASP A 146 12.95 5.32 -5.14
CA ASP A 146 13.78 4.53 -6.06
C ASP A 146 15.23 4.36 -5.57
N ALA A 147 15.72 5.30 -4.76
CA ALA A 147 17.04 5.23 -4.14
C ALA A 147 17.08 4.22 -2.97
N ASP A 148 15.94 3.87 -2.38
CA ASP A 148 15.82 2.96 -1.26
C ASP A 148 15.78 1.48 -1.71
N LYS A 149 16.89 1.01 -2.27
CA LYS A 149 17.01 -0.32 -2.86
C LYS A 149 17.04 -1.42 -1.82
N GLY A 150 16.35 -2.51 -2.14
CA GLY A 150 16.49 -3.79 -1.46
C GLY A 150 17.83 -4.49 -1.76
N PRO A 151 18.00 -5.72 -1.33
CA PRO A 151 19.18 -6.51 -1.60
C PRO A 151 19.31 -6.82 -3.10
N SER A 152 20.55 -7.09 -3.53
CA SER A 152 20.80 -7.60 -4.89
C SER A 152 20.09 -8.94 -5.06
N VAL A 153 19.51 -9.18 -6.21
CA VAL A 153 18.85 -10.45 -6.55
C VAL A 153 19.78 -11.31 -7.42
N THR A 154 19.89 -12.59 -7.08
CA THR A 154 20.62 -13.56 -7.89
C THR A 154 19.67 -14.62 -8.46
N GLU A 155 19.88 -14.99 -9.71
CA GLU A 155 19.13 -16.07 -10.38
C GLU A 155 19.71 -17.46 -10.06
N VAL A 156 20.94 -17.52 -9.61
CA VAL A 156 21.63 -18.77 -9.28
C VAL A 156 22.06 -18.74 -7.83
N ALA A 157 21.32 -19.44 -6.98
CA ALA A 157 21.65 -19.60 -5.57
C ALA A 157 22.44 -20.86 -5.35
N THR A 158 23.59 -20.75 -4.67
CA THR A 158 24.45 -21.90 -4.35
C THR A 158 24.92 -21.79 -2.89
N GLY A 159 24.86 -22.89 -2.16
CA GLY A 159 25.29 -22.97 -0.76
C GLY A 159 24.15 -22.80 0.23
N ASP A 160 24.52 -22.56 1.48
CA ASP A 160 23.57 -22.38 2.58
C ASP A 160 22.87 -21.01 2.50
N ALA A 161 21.59 -21.00 2.85
CA ALA A 161 20.77 -19.80 2.82
C ALA A 161 19.81 -19.76 4.02
N THR A 162 19.36 -18.56 4.35
CA THR A 162 18.28 -18.34 5.32
C THR A 162 16.99 -18.05 4.59
N ILE A 163 15.88 -18.70 4.96
CA ILE A 163 14.55 -18.37 4.46
C ILE A 163 14.14 -17.02 5.03
N GLU A 164 13.86 -16.06 4.16
CA GLU A 164 13.41 -14.71 4.53
C GLU A 164 11.88 -14.69 4.67
N THR A 165 11.17 -15.28 3.73
CA THR A 165 9.71 -15.50 3.78
C THR A 165 9.31 -16.59 2.79
N TYR A 166 8.09 -17.10 2.93
CA TYR A 166 7.55 -18.11 2.01
C TYR A 166 6.03 -18.04 1.93
N THR A 167 5.49 -18.67 0.90
CA THR A 167 4.05 -18.97 0.78
C THR A 167 3.86 -20.37 0.19
N ILE A 168 2.72 -20.98 0.49
CA ILE A 168 2.34 -22.28 -0.05
C ILE A 168 1.21 -22.08 -1.06
N MET A 169 1.43 -22.53 -2.28
CA MET A 169 0.38 -22.58 -3.29
C MET A 169 -0.51 -23.80 -3.05
N HIS A 170 -1.81 -23.59 -3.16
CA HIS A 170 -2.81 -24.63 -3.00
C HIS A 170 -3.60 -24.81 -4.29
N ASP A 171 -3.90 -26.04 -4.62
CA ASP A 171 -4.87 -26.41 -5.66
C ASP A 171 -6.12 -27.06 -5.02
N ARG A 172 -6.97 -27.66 -5.86
CA ARG A 172 -8.19 -28.33 -5.38
C ARG A 172 -7.92 -29.59 -4.53
N LYS A 173 -6.69 -30.13 -4.58
CA LYS A 173 -6.28 -31.34 -3.87
C LYS A 173 -5.55 -31.02 -2.57
N GLY A 174 -5.16 -29.76 -2.36
CA GLY A 174 -4.42 -29.33 -1.17
C GLY A 174 -3.15 -28.54 -1.51
N PRO A 175 -2.12 -28.56 -0.64
CA PRO A 175 -0.83 -27.94 -0.93
C PRO A 175 -0.23 -28.49 -2.21
N SER A 176 0.31 -27.62 -3.05
CA SER A 176 0.89 -27.97 -4.36
C SER A 176 2.41 -27.77 -4.33
N PHE A 177 2.86 -26.54 -4.10
CA PHE A 177 4.28 -26.22 -3.97
C PHE A 177 4.46 -24.95 -3.14
N GLY A 178 5.65 -24.78 -2.59
CA GLY A 178 6.06 -23.57 -1.90
C GLY A 178 6.83 -22.63 -2.82
N ILE A 179 6.64 -21.32 -2.60
CA ILE A 179 7.49 -20.28 -3.15
C ILE A 179 8.21 -19.64 -1.97
N LEU A 180 9.52 -19.56 -2.01
CA LEU A 180 10.31 -18.97 -0.94
C LEU A 180 11.24 -17.87 -1.45
N PHE A 181 11.45 -16.88 -0.60
CA PHE A 181 12.52 -15.92 -0.70
C PHE A 181 13.62 -16.35 0.27
N GLY A 182 14.83 -16.46 -0.23
CA GLY A 182 15.99 -16.82 0.57
C GLY A 182 17.08 -15.75 0.49
N ARG A 183 17.95 -15.77 1.49
CA ARG A 183 19.10 -14.87 1.62
C ARG A 183 20.37 -15.68 1.73
N LEU A 184 21.30 -15.49 0.79
CA LEU A 184 22.61 -16.08 0.84
C LEU A 184 23.51 -15.38 1.86
N SER A 185 24.63 -15.99 2.21
CA SER A 185 25.61 -15.47 3.16
C SER A 185 26.26 -14.14 2.73
N ASP A 186 26.31 -13.88 1.42
CA ASP A 186 26.77 -12.60 0.85
C ASP A 186 25.72 -11.47 0.90
N GLY A 187 24.52 -11.78 1.40
CA GLY A 187 23.40 -10.84 1.50
C GLY A 187 22.53 -10.75 0.24
N SER A 188 22.83 -11.46 -0.83
CA SER A 188 21.98 -11.51 -2.02
C SER A 188 20.71 -12.31 -1.76
N ARG A 189 19.61 -11.89 -2.40
CA ARG A 189 18.30 -12.54 -2.34
C ARG A 189 18.09 -13.43 -3.55
N PHE A 190 17.36 -14.52 -3.36
CA PHE A 190 16.87 -15.35 -4.46
C PHE A 190 15.42 -15.77 -4.21
N ILE A 191 14.77 -16.23 -5.28
CA ILE A 191 13.43 -16.82 -5.22
C ILE A 191 13.57 -18.25 -5.72
N ALA A 192 12.93 -19.19 -5.02
CA ALA A 192 12.91 -20.59 -5.42
C ALA A 192 11.55 -21.21 -5.14
N ASN A 193 11.21 -22.24 -5.92
CA ASN A 193 10.11 -23.13 -5.61
C ASN A 193 10.63 -24.32 -4.82
N THR A 194 9.78 -24.89 -3.97
CA THR A 194 10.07 -26.23 -3.42
C THR A 194 10.04 -27.27 -4.53
N PRO A 195 10.76 -28.39 -4.37
CA PRO A 195 10.57 -29.55 -5.24
C PRO A 195 9.12 -30.01 -5.28
N ASP A 196 8.73 -30.71 -6.35
CA ASP A 196 7.39 -31.30 -6.50
C ASP A 196 7.12 -32.45 -5.52
N ASP A 197 8.16 -32.95 -4.86
CA ASP A 197 8.08 -33.99 -3.84
C ASP A 197 7.87 -33.35 -2.47
N LEU A 198 6.63 -33.46 -1.97
CA LEU A 198 6.22 -32.92 -0.66
C LEU A 198 6.47 -33.91 0.50
N ASP A 199 7.11 -35.04 0.26
CA ASP A 199 7.44 -36.05 1.27
C ASP A 199 8.73 -35.74 2.06
N LEU A 200 9.05 -34.45 2.22
CA LEU A 200 10.17 -33.95 3.03
C LEU A 200 9.72 -33.49 4.41
#